data_c6760316ad08b2025469e91c0649a895
#
_entry.id   c6760316ad08b2025469e91c0649a895
#
_cell.length_a   1.000
_cell.length_b   1.000
_cell.length_c   1.000
_cell.angle_alpha   90.00
_cell.angle_beta   90.00
_cell.angle_gamma   90.00
#
_symmetry.space_group_name_H-M   'P 1'
#
loop_
_entity.id
_entity.type
_entity.pdbx_description
1 polymer ?
#
loop_
_entity_poly.entity_id
_entity_poly.type
_entity_poly.pdbx_seq_one_letter_code
_entity_poly.pdbx_strand_id
1 'polypeptide(L)'
;DVEMVKAKIQFIEHHRSHLASAFFSSPFEEAAVLSIDGSGDFTTTMMARGKGTDIEVLDSLDFPASVGLFYTAFTQYLGFPHYGDEYKVMGLAPYGAPRFQEQVATFLPIEEGGWYRFPMKNYRLDGGVVSYPDNLPTVASLFGPRFEEVFGPTRKKGEPLTQEHMDLAASVQRHCE
;
A
#
# COMPACT_ATOMS: atom_id res chain seq x y z
N ASP A 1 30.74 -1.12 14.45
CA ASP A 1 31.62 -2.32 14.38
C ASP A 1 30.86 -3.51 14.95
N VAL A 2 30.40 -4.42 14.08
CA VAL A 2 29.51 -5.57 14.49
C VAL A 2 30.24 -6.50 15.48
N GLU A 3 31.57 -6.56 15.42
CA GLU A 3 32.39 -7.39 16.32
C GLU A 3 32.33 -6.94 17.80
N MET A 4 31.89 -5.70 18.07
CA MET A 4 31.73 -5.18 19.44
C MET A 4 30.36 -5.49 20.05
N VAL A 5 29.40 -6.00 19.28
CA VAL A 5 28.06 -6.32 19.75
C VAL A 5 28.04 -7.72 20.38
N LYS A 6 27.95 -7.78 21.71
CA LYS A 6 27.84 -9.08 22.44
C LYS A 6 26.45 -9.71 22.36
N ALA A 7 25.46 -9.01 21.79
CA ALA A 7 24.11 -9.52 21.64
C ALA A 7 24.02 -10.48 20.44
N LYS A 8 23.18 -11.49 20.55
CA LYS A 8 22.86 -12.41 19.45
C LYS A 8 21.94 -11.68 18.46
N ILE A 9 22.40 -11.50 17.23
CA ILE A 9 21.59 -10.92 16.13
C ILE A 9 20.75 -12.04 15.52
N GLN A 10 19.45 -11.80 15.37
CA GLN A 10 18.51 -12.69 14.66
C GLN A 10 17.82 -11.92 13.57
N PHE A 11 17.69 -12.52 12.40
CA PHE A 11 16.94 -11.99 11.27
C PHE A 11 15.55 -12.62 11.27
N ILE A 12 14.52 -11.79 11.27
CA ILE A 12 13.12 -12.19 11.22
C ILE A 12 12.52 -11.56 9.98
N GLU A 13 11.76 -12.34 9.24
CA GLU A 13 11.06 -11.88 8.03
C GLU A 13 10.10 -10.72 8.39
N HIS A 14 10.01 -9.73 7.49
CA HIS A 14 9.34 -8.46 7.71
C HIS A 14 7.87 -8.61 8.13
N HIS A 15 7.07 -9.34 7.35
CA HIS A 15 5.64 -9.52 7.65
C HIS A 15 5.40 -10.39 8.88
N ARG A 16 6.27 -11.36 9.18
CA ARG A 16 6.20 -12.09 10.44
C ARG A 16 6.43 -11.20 11.65
N SER A 17 7.29 -10.17 11.50
CA SER A 17 7.48 -9.17 12.56
C SER A 17 6.22 -8.33 12.77
N HIS A 18 5.53 -7.93 11.70
CA HIS A 18 4.24 -7.25 11.78
C HIS A 18 3.17 -8.10 12.45
N LEU A 19 3.01 -9.37 12.01
CA LEU A 19 2.05 -10.30 12.61
C LEU A 19 2.32 -10.49 14.11
N ALA A 20 3.59 -10.70 14.49
CA ALA A 20 3.99 -10.88 15.88
C ALA A 20 3.72 -9.63 16.71
N SER A 21 4.04 -8.44 16.21
CA SER A 21 3.79 -7.19 16.93
C SER A 21 2.31 -6.93 17.17
N ALA A 22 1.45 -7.29 16.22
CA ALA A 22 0.01 -7.15 16.36
C ALA A 22 -0.58 -8.21 17.31
N PHE A 23 -0.26 -9.47 17.11
CA PHE A 23 -0.86 -10.57 17.86
C PHE A 23 -0.41 -10.58 19.33
N PHE A 24 0.89 -10.55 19.59
CA PHE A 24 1.42 -10.65 20.95
C PHE A 24 1.16 -9.43 21.83
N SER A 25 0.81 -8.28 21.25
CA SER A 25 0.34 -7.12 22.01
C SER A 25 -1.19 -7.04 22.13
N SER A 26 -1.92 -7.95 21.49
CA SER A 26 -3.38 -8.02 21.57
C SER A 26 -3.85 -8.78 22.83
N PRO A 27 -5.12 -8.62 23.24
CA PRO A 27 -5.70 -9.40 24.35
C PRO A 27 -6.18 -10.79 23.95
N PHE A 28 -5.97 -11.23 22.70
CA PHE A 28 -6.54 -12.45 22.16
C PHE A 28 -5.61 -13.67 22.39
N GLU A 29 -6.16 -14.76 22.93
CA GLU A 29 -5.47 -16.05 23.02
C GLU A 29 -5.40 -16.77 21.66
N GLU A 30 -6.37 -16.49 20.78
CA GLU A 30 -6.42 -17.00 19.41
C GLU A 30 -7.10 -15.97 18.50
N ALA A 31 -6.49 -15.69 17.33
CA ALA A 31 -7.00 -14.73 16.37
C ALA A 31 -6.53 -15.02 14.94
N ALA A 32 -7.31 -14.55 13.94
CA ALA A 32 -6.78 -14.30 12.62
C ALA A 32 -5.91 -13.02 12.67
N VAL A 33 -4.76 -13.07 12.03
CA VAL A 33 -3.80 -11.97 12.00
C VAL A 33 -3.49 -11.64 10.55
N LEU A 34 -3.55 -10.36 10.21
CA LEU A 34 -3.32 -9.87 8.85
C LEU A 34 -2.25 -8.78 8.88
N SER A 35 -1.29 -8.88 7.95
CA SER A 35 -0.30 -7.85 7.66
C SER A 35 -0.44 -7.40 6.22
N ILE A 36 -0.59 -6.09 6.00
CA ILE A 36 -0.66 -5.46 4.67
C ILE A 36 0.33 -4.32 4.66
N ASP A 37 1.22 -4.29 3.65
CA ASP A 37 2.24 -3.25 3.50
C ASP A 37 2.48 -2.92 2.02
N GLY A 38 3.38 -1.99 1.75
CA GLY A 38 3.89 -1.72 0.41
C GLY A 38 4.67 -2.91 -0.13
N SER A 39 5.72 -3.29 0.58
CA SER A 39 6.50 -4.52 0.39
C SER A 39 7.54 -4.66 1.51
N GLY A 40 7.75 -5.85 2.02
CA GLY A 40 8.84 -6.21 2.93
C GLY A 40 9.37 -7.59 2.60
N ASP A 41 10.68 -7.73 2.35
CA ASP A 41 11.35 -9.00 1.98
C ASP A 41 10.68 -9.74 0.78
N PHE A 42 10.07 -9.04 -0.16
CA PHE A 42 9.26 -9.53 -1.29
C PHE A 42 7.77 -9.80 -1.02
N THR A 43 7.35 -9.97 0.22
CA THR A 43 5.93 -10.13 0.58
C THR A 43 5.27 -8.76 0.74
N THR A 44 3.98 -8.69 0.43
CA THR A 44 3.17 -7.46 0.49
C THR A 44 1.96 -7.62 1.39
N THR A 45 1.46 -8.83 1.51
CA THR A 45 0.35 -9.20 2.38
C THR A 45 0.58 -10.60 2.93
N MET A 46 0.34 -10.77 4.23
CA MET A 46 0.48 -12.07 4.88
C MET A 46 -0.69 -12.29 5.84
N MET A 47 -1.31 -13.46 5.75
CA MET A 47 -2.40 -13.89 6.61
C MET A 47 -1.95 -15.06 7.49
N ALA A 48 -2.28 -15.01 8.77
CA ALA A 48 -1.88 -16.03 9.73
C ALA A 48 -2.98 -16.29 10.76
N ARG A 49 -2.81 -17.41 11.47
CA ARG A 49 -3.51 -17.72 12.72
C ARG A 49 -2.53 -17.59 13.86
N GLY A 50 -2.83 -16.72 14.82
CA GLY A 50 -2.13 -16.63 16.09
C GLY A 50 -2.83 -17.49 17.14
N LYS A 51 -2.07 -18.26 17.94
CA LYS A 51 -2.60 -19.04 19.06
C LYS A 51 -1.55 -19.20 20.16
N GLY A 52 -1.82 -18.66 21.35
CA GLY A 52 -0.86 -18.70 22.46
C GLY A 52 0.45 -18.03 22.08
N THR A 53 1.53 -18.80 21.93
CA THR A 53 2.87 -18.33 21.55
C THR A 53 3.22 -18.61 20.08
N ASP A 54 2.30 -19.18 19.30
CA ASP A 54 2.56 -19.62 17.94
C ASP A 54 1.83 -18.73 16.92
N ILE A 55 2.49 -18.51 15.78
CA ILE A 55 1.92 -17.83 14.60
C ILE A 55 2.11 -18.75 13.40
N GLU A 56 1.02 -19.31 12.91
CA GLU A 56 0.94 -20.13 11.71
C GLU A 56 0.57 -19.28 10.52
N VAL A 57 1.49 -19.10 9.57
CA VAL A 57 1.20 -18.42 8.30
C VAL A 57 0.33 -19.33 7.45
N LEU A 58 -0.84 -18.82 7.01
CA LEU A 58 -1.81 -19.55 6.23
C LEU A 58 -1.64 -19.27 4.74
N ASP A 59 -1.38 -18.02 4.38
CA ASP A 59 -1.23 -17.59 2.99
C ASP A 59 -0.53 -16.23 2.89
N SER A 60 0.01 -15.89 1.70
CA SER A 60 0.67 -14.63 1.44
C SER A 60 0.58 -14.21 -0.02
N LEU A 61 0.71 -12.92 -0.27
CA LEU A 61 0.92 -12.33 -1.59
C LEU A 61 2.28 -11.67 -1.65
N ASP A 62 2.96 -11.88 -2.77
CA ASP A 62 4.26 -11.30 -3.01
C ASP A 62 4.19 -10.09 -3.96
N PHE A 63 5.27 -9.30 -3.91
CA PHE A 63 5.48 -8.22 -4.86
C PHE A 63 5.35 -8.76 -6.31
N PRO A 64 4.66 -8.03 -7.20
CA PRO A 64 4.18 -6.66 -7.07
C PRO A 64 2.70 -6.53 -6.64
N ALA A 65 2.01 -7.60 -6.29
CA ALA A 65 0.62 -7.49 -5.84
C ALA A 65 0.57 -6.80 -4.47
N SER A 66 0.23 -5.51 -4.43
CA SER A 66 0.32 -4.69 -3.21
C SER A 66 -0.77 -3.64 -3.13
N VAL A 67 -1.48 -3.62 -2.00
CA VAL A 67 -2.41 -2.52 -1.63
C VAL A 67 -1.63 -1.22 -1.43
N GLY A 68 -0.44 -1.28 -0.83
CA GLY A 68 0.39 -0.10 -0.65
C GLY A 68 0.82 0.52 -1.99
N LEU A 69 1.29 -0.28 -2.96
CA LEU A 69 1.64 0.21 -4.29
C LEU A 69 0.42 0.78 -5.05
N PHE A 70 -0.74 0.15 -4.91
CA PHE A 70 -2.00 0.69 -5.44
C PHE A 70 -2.26 2.07 -4.86
N TYR A 71 -2.18 2.23 -3.54
CA TYR A 71 -2.45 3.50 -2.87
C TYR A 71 -1.41 4.57 -3.25
N THR A 72 -0.13 4.21 -3.30
CA THR A 72 0.97 5.10 -3.73
C THR A 72 0.78 5.56 -5.18
N ALA A 73 0.36 4.67 -6.10
CA ALA A 73 0.11 5.04 -7.49
C ALA A 73 -0.99 6.12 -7.62
N PHE A 74 -2.10 5.98 -6.88
CA PHE A 74 -3.14 7.01 -6.81
C PHE A 74 -2.67 8.29 -6.13
N THR A 75 -1.83 8.18 -5.10
CA THR A 75 -1.22 9.32 -4.42
C THR A 75 -0.39 10.15 -5.39
N GLN A 76 0.47 9.49 -6.17
CA GLN A 76 1.27 10.13 -7.21
C GLN A 76 0.40 10.74 -8.31
N TYR A 77 -0.62 10.01 -8.78
CA TYR A 77 -1.56 10.50 -9.80
C TYR A 77 -2.28 11.77 -9.34
N LEU A 78 -2.64 11.86 -8.06
CA LEU A 78 -3.23 13.05 -7.43
C LEU A 78 -2.23 14.20 -7.21
N GLY A 79 -0.97 14.07 -7.68
CA GLY A 79 0.06 15.10 -7.64
C GLY A 79 0.81 15.21 -6.32
N PHE A 80 0.89 14.12 -5.57
CA PHE A 80 1.67 13.99 -4.35
C PHE A 80 2.82 12.97 -4.55
N PRO A 81 3.96 13.39 -5.12
CA PRO A 81 4.97 12.48 -5.65
C PRO A 81 5.97 11.94 -4.61
N HIS A 82 5.99 12.46 -3.39
CA HIS A 82 7.01 12.10 -2.42
C HIS A 82 6.65 10.81 -1.67
N TYR A 83 7.66 10.05 -1.30
CA TYR A 83 7.50 8.89 -0.45
C TYR A 83 6.84 9.28 0.89
N GLY A 84 5.80 8.55 1.28
CA GLY A 84 5.04 8.83 2.49
C GLY A 84 3.92 9.86 2.32
N ASP A 85 3.66 10.37 1.11
CA ASP A 85 2.58 11.34 0.84
C ASP A 85 1.15 10.74 0.93
N GLU A 86 1.01 9.44 1.15
CA GLU A 86 -0.27 8.73 1.21
C GLU A 86 -1.24 9.33 2.24
N TYR A 87 -0.73 9.86 3.35
CA TYR A 87 -1.56 10.52 4.36
C TYR A 87 -2.32 11.75 3.82
N LYS A 88 -1.82 12.38 2.74
CA LYS A 88 -2.50 13.52 2.08
C LYS A 88 -3.78 13.08 1.38
N VAL A 89 -3.75 11.90 0.75
CA VAL A 89 -4.93 11.30 0.14
C VAL A 89 -5.93 10.85 1.21
N MET A 90 -5.46 10.25 2.29
CA MET A 90 -6.29 9.93 3.47
C MET A 90 -6.95 11.18 4.04
N GLY A 91 -6.21 12.29 4.17
CA GLY A 91 -6.74 13.57 4.63
C GLY A 91 -7.67 14.26 3.65
N LEU A 92 -7.55 13.95 2.34
CA LEU A 92 -8.41 14.50 1.29
C LEU A 92 -9.73 13.75 1.15
N ALA A 93 -9.74 12.45 1.40
CA ALA A 93 -10.88 11.55 1.22
C ALA A 93 -12.17 12.02 1.93
N PRO A 94 -12.14 12.53 3.18
CA PRO A 94 -13.36 13.01 3.86
C PRO A 94 -14.07 14.19 3.19
N TYR A 95 -13.41 14.90 2.27
CA TYR A 95 -13.98 16.03 1.54
C TYR A 95 -14.66 15.63 0.23
N GLY A 96 -14.56 14.33 -0.16
CA GLY A 96 -15.15 13.78 -1.38
C GLY A 96 -16.27 12.79 -1.11
N ALA A 97 -16.89 12.34 -2.20
CA ALA A 97 -17.82 11.23 -2.23
C ALA A 97 -17.24 10.11 -3.12
N PRO A 98 -17.42 8.81 -2.80
CA PRO A 98 -16.78 7.71 -3.53
C PRO A 98 -17.47 7.44 -4.90
N ARG A 99 -17.42 8.40 -5.81
CA ARG A 99 -18.11 8.38 -7.11
C ARG A 99 -17.41 7.51 -8.17
N PHE A 100 -16.12 7.19 -7.94
CA PHE A 100 -15.29 6.42 -8.87
C PHE A 100 -15.07 4.98 -8.41
N GLN A 101 -15.98 4.44 -7.58
CA GLN A 101 -15.82 3.12 -6.94
C GLN A 101 -15.62 1.99 -7.96
N GLU A 102 -16.46 1.96 -9.01
CA GLU A 102 -16.38 0.94 -10.05
C GLU A 102 -15.08 1.03 -10.86
N GLN A 103 -14.66 2.25 -11.20
CA GLN A 103 -13.42 2.49 -11.94
C GLN A 103 -12.20 2.12 -11.08
N VAL A 104 -12.14 2.56 -9.83
CA VAL A 104 -11.06 2.26 -8.88
C VAL A 104 -10.92 0.76 -8.66
N ALA A 105 -12.03 0.03 -8.53
CA ALA A 105 -12.02 -1.43 -8.36
C ALA A 105 -11.33 -2.17 -9.53
N THR A 106 -11.26 -1.58 -10.73
CA THR A 106 -10.54 -2.19 -11.86
C THR A 106 -9.02 -2.14 -11.71
N PHE A 107 -8.50 -1.31 -10.81
CA PHE A 107 -7.06 -1.17 -10.52
C PHE A 107 -6.58 -2.10 -9.41
N LEU A 108 -7.45 -2.57 -8.54
CA LEU A 108 -7.18 -3.59 -7.53
C LEU A 108 -8.42 -4.47 -7.35
N PRO A 109 -8.80 -5.31 -8.34
CA PRO A 109 -9.98 -6.14 -8.23
C PRO A 109 -9.84 -7.14 -7.07
N ILE A 110 -10.91 -7.25 -6.28
CA ILE A 110 -11.03 -8.27 -5.23
C ILE A 110 -11.58 -9.53 -5.90
N GLU A 111 -10.94 -10.67 -5.65
CA GLU A 111 -11.29 -11.96 -6.20
C GLU A 111 -12.16 -12.79 -5.24
N GLU A 112 -12.72 -13.86 -5.72
CA GLU A 112 -13.42 -14.83 -4.88
C GLU A 112 -12.47 -15.39 -3.82
N GLY A 113 -12.89 -15.41 -2.56
CA GLY A 113 -12.02 -15.78 -1.44
C GLY A 113 -11.36 -14.61 -0.71
N GLY A 114 -11.58 -13.36 -1.18
CA GLY A 114 -11.13 -12.14 -0.47
C GLY A 114 -9.73 -11.66 -0.82
N TRP A 115 -8.98 -12.41 -1.63
CA TRP A 115 -7.72 -11.95 -2.16
C TRP A 115 -7.95 -10.90 -3.26
N TYR A 116 -6.92 -10.11 -3.53
CA TYR A 116 -6.95 -9.12 -4.61
C TYR A 116 -5.96 -9.48 -5.72
N ARG A 117 -6.25 -9.03 -6.93
CA ARG A 117 -5.37 -9.13 -8.08
C ARG A 117 -4.77 -7.77 -8.41
N PHE A 118 -3.49 -7.75 -8.76
CA PHE A 118 -2.80 -6.54 -9.17
C PHE A 118 -2.60 -6.52 -10.69
N PRO A 119 -3.42 -5.78 -11.46
CA PRO A 119 -3.34 -5.74 -12.92
C PRO A 119 -2.11 -4.94 -13.37
N MET A 120 -0.98 -5.62 -13.54
CA MET A 120 0.33 -5.06 -13.90
C MET A 120 0.30 -4.02 -15.03
N LYS A 121 -0.55 -4.23 -16.04
CA LYS A 121 -0.70 -3.33 -17.19
C LYS A 121 -1.18 -1.92 -16.82
N ASN A 122 -1.76 -1.73 -15.65
CA ASN A 122 -2.22 -0.44 -15.17
C ASN A 122 -1.09 0.37 -14.52
N TYR A 123 0.03 -0.26 -14.19
CA TYR A 123 1.11 0.30 -13.39
C TYR A 123 2.43 0.34 -14.15
N ARG A 124 3.36 1.15 -13.66
CA ARG A 124 4.76 1.18 -14.07
C ARG A 124 5.61 0.70 -12.91
N LEU A 125 6.31 -0.42 -13.08
CA LEU A 125 7.14 -1.03 -12.04
C LEU A 125 8.63 -1.08 -12.45
N ASP A 126 8.96 -0.41 -13.55
CA ASP A 126 10.29 -0.37 -14.17
C ASP A 126 11.23 0.69 -13.55
N GLY A 127 10.71 1.47 -12.60
CA GLY A 127 11.40 2.64 -12.07
C GLY A 127 11.83 2.54 -10.60
N GLY A 128 12.30 1.41 -10.14
CA GLY A 128 12.59 1.14 -8.72
C GLY A 128 13.67 1.99 -8.03
N VAL A 129 14.11 3.11 -8.60
CA VAL A 129 15.10 3.98 -7.96
C VAL A 129 14.39 5.06 -7.13
N VAL A 130 14.64 5.04 -5.82
CA VAL A 130 14.29 6.15 -4.95
C VAL A 130 15.26 7.30 -5.22
N SER A 131 14.74 8.48 -5.51
CA SER A 131 15.48 9.73 -5.65
C SER A 131 15.14 10.68 -4.50
N TYR A 132 15.96 11.72 -4.31
CA TYR A 132 15.77 12.68 -3.21
C TYR A 132 15.71 14.13 -3.71
N PRO A 133 14.74 14.49 -4.60
CA PRO A 133 14.54 15.88 -4.95
C PRO A 133 14.12 16.66 -3.70
N ASP A 134 14.69 17.85 -3.52
CA ASP A 134 14.42 18.72 -2.36
C ASP A 134 14.65 18.03 -0.99
N ASN A 135 15.58 17.08 -0.91
CA ASN A 135 15.88 16.24 0.27
C ASN A 135 14.69 15.36 0.74
N LEU A 136 13.69 15.14 -0.09
CA LEU A 136 12.58 14.25 0.19
C LEU A 136 12.71 12.96 -0.66
N PRO A 137 12.53 11.77 -0.08
CA PRO A 137 12.53 10.54 -0.86
C PRO A 137 11.34 10.55 -1.83
N THR A 138 11.61 10.22 -3.08
CA THR A 138 10.60 10.13 -4.14
C THR A 138 10.82 8.82 -4.89
N VAL A 139 9.75 8.05 -5.01
CA VAL A 139 9.72 6.84 -5.82
C VAL A 139 9.40 7.21 -7.26
N ALA A 140 9.94 6.50 -8.23
CA ALA A 140 9.57 6.65 -9.62
C ALA A 140 8.04 6.49 -9.80
N SER A 141 7.49 7.06 -10.88
CA SER A 141 6.05 7.02 -11.13
C SER A 141 5.55 5.58 -11.24
N LEU A 142 4.63 5.19 -10.38
CA LEU A 142 4.00 3.87 -10.35
C LEU A 142 2.73 3.80 -11.20
N PHE A 143 2.06 4.93 -11.47
CA PHE A 143 0.83 4.92 -12.28
C PHE A 143 1.15 4.88 -13.78
N GLY A 144 0.44 4.01 -14.50
CA GLY A 144 0.54 3.87 -15.95
C GLY A 144 -0.46 4.74 -16.72
N PRO A 145 -0.42 4.72 -18.07
CA PRO A 145 -1.32 5.52 -18.92
C PRO A 145 -2.80 5.27 -18.66
N ARG A 146 -3.16 4.08 -18.19
CA ARG A 146 -4.55 3.70 -17.89
C ARG A 146 -5.20 4.63 -16.85
N PHE A 147 -4.43 5.23 -15.96
CA PHE A 147 -4.96 6.21 -15.00
C PHE A 147 -5.52 7.43 -15.71
N GLU A 148 -4.77 7.99 -16.67
CA GLU A 148 -5.23 9.16 -17.44
C GLU A 148 -6.36 8.84 -18.40
N GLU A 149 -6.40 7.62 -18.96
CA GLU A 149 -7.52 7.16 -19.79
C GLU A 149 -8.84 7.08 -19.01
N VAL A 150 -8.79 6.71 -17.72
CA VAL A 150 -9.99 6.48 -16.91
C VAL A 150 -10.40 7.73 -16.12
N PHE A 151 -9.44 8.46 -15.55
CA PHE A 151 -9.70 9.56 -14.62
C PHE A 151 -9.33 10.94 -15.17
N GLY A 152 -8.83 11.03 -16.43
CA GLY A 152 -8.36 12.27 -17.02
C GLY A 152 -6.89 12.58 -16.73
N PRO A 153 -6.43 13.80 -17.01
CA PRO A 153 -5.02 14.17 -16.88
C PRO A 153 -4.57 14.15 -15.41
N THR A 154 -3.34 13.65 -15.19
CA THR A 154 -2.74 13.65 -13.85
C THR A 154 -2.60 15.08 -13.32
N ARG A 155 -2.92 15.27 -12.04
CA ARG A 155 -2.71 16.55 -11.36
C ARG A 155 -1.21 16.79 -11.14
N LYS A 156 -0.73 17.96 -11.51
CA LYS A 156 0.65 18.39 -11.25
C LYS A 156 0.78 18.99 -9.84
N LYS A 157 1.98 18.84 -9.25
CA LYS A 157 2.32 19.46 -7.96
C LYS A 157 2.05 20.96 -8.03
N GLY A 158 1.27 21.48 -7.07
CA GLY A 158 0.92 22.88 -6.97
C GLY A 158 -0.35 23.31 -7.70
N GLU A 159 -0.94 22.49 -8.54
CA GLU A 159 -2.26 22.76 -9.11
C GLU A 159 -3.36 22.71 -8.05
N PRO A 160 -4.45 23.49 -8.20
CA PRO A 160 -5.57 23.44 -7.27
C PRO A 160 -6.19 22.04 -7.19
N LEU A 161 -6.62 21.65 -5.99
CA LEU A 161 -7.46 20.47 -5.78
C LEU A 161 -8.90 20.79 -6.21
N THR A 162 -9.50 19.90 -6.99
CA THR A 162 -10.90 19.99 -7.42
C THR A 162 -11.78 19.01 -6.64
N GLN A 163 -13.09 19.14 -6.77
CA GLN A 163 -14.03 18.18 -6.19
C GLN A 163 -13.80 16.74 -6.73
N GLU A 164 -13.46 16.62 -8.01
CA GLU A 164 -13.15 15.30 -8.62
C GLU A 164 -11.93 14.63 -7.97
N HIS A 165 -10.89 15.42 -7.63
CA HIS A 165 -9.73 14.89 -6.90
C HIS A 165 -10.12 14.40 -5.50
N MET A 166 -11.03 15.10 -4.81
CA MET A 166 -11.55 14.69 -3.51
C MET A 166 -12.41 13.43 -3.64
N ASP A 167 -13.28 13.36 -4.65
CA ASP A 167 -14.14 12.20 -4.92
C ASP A 167 -13.30 10.97 -5.31
N LEU A 168 -12.22 11.16 -6.07
CA LEU A 168 -11.28 10.07 -6.37
C LEU A 168 -10.54 9.60 -5.11
N ALA A 169 -10.04 10.52 -4.28
CA ALA A 169 -9.41 10.18 -3.01
C ALA A 169 -10.37 9.39 -2.08
N ALA A 170 -11.64 9.84 -1.98
CA ALA A 170 -12.67 9.13 -1.23
C ALA A 170 -12.94 7.73 -1.80
N SER A 171 -12.90 7.57 -3.13
CA SER A 171 -13.11 6.27 -3.78
C SER A 171 -11.95 5.31 -3.53
N VAL A 172 -10.70 5.80 -3.58
CA VAL A 172 -9.49 5.02 -3.27
C VAL A 172 -9.52 4.58 -1.81
N GLN A 173 -9.77 5.49 -0.88
CA GLN A 173 -9.88 5.18 0.55
C GLN A 173 -10.94 4.13 0.81
N ARG A 174 -12.15 4.33 0.28
CA ARG A 174 -13.26 3.38 0.44
C ARG A 174 -12.99 2.01 -0.13
N HIS A 175 -12.16 1.91 -1.18
CA HIS A 175 -11.78 0.63 -1.78
C HIS A 175 -10.79 -0.15 -0.91
N CYS A 176 -9.94 0.54 -0.14
CA CYS A 176 -9.00 -0.09 0.80
C CYS A 176 -9.66 -0.52 2.12
N GLU A 177 -10.76 0.09 2.54
CA GLU A 177 -11.54 -0.24 3.74
C GLU A 177 -12.44 -1.47 3.53
#